data_201cede43d08183ac27e118aa2538df9
#
_entry.id   201cede43d08183ac27e118aa2538df9
#
_cell.length_a   1.000
_cell.length_b   1.000
_cell.length_c   1.000
_cell.angle_alpha   90.00
_cell.angle_beta   90.00
_cell.angle_gamma   90.00
#
_symmetry.space_group_name_H-M   'P 1'
#
loop_
_entity.id
_entity.type
_entity.pdbx_description
1 polymer ?
#
loop_
_entity_poly.entity_id
_entity_poly.type
_entity_poly.pdbx_seq_one_letter_code
_entity_poly.pdbx_strand_id
1 'polypeptide(L)'
;MLFDKKVISLIIGSLLWLPQFAFSAEVNILSERQEFLLRPFLDVFEENSGIKANVVYLKKGSLERLKQQPGSVDAILTVDIANLSAISSAGLFQPIQSQIVEQNVPANYRDPDGLWTALTARARVIYYSKDRVKTADLVTYENLADPEFKGRLCTRSGYHKYNVALISSMIAEHGTSVAKKWLQSLKNNLARKPQGNDRGQVKAIFQGQCDVALGNTYYMGKMLEREDQRAWAAAVGIYFPNQKNRGTHMNVSGGAITKAAKNKAEAVKLLEFLSGDLAQYMYAQVNHEYPVKSGVPFSGIVQSFGSTQEGVKKGVFKQDQRNLSEIGTFRKQAIQLLDEVNYDN
;
A
#
# COMPACT_ATOMS: atom_id res chain seq x y z
N MET A 1 90.19 31.98 14.51
CA MET A 1 89.56 30.97 13.69
C MET A 1 88.17 30.63 14.28
N LEU A 2 87.16 31.22 13.70
CA LEU A 2 85.79 31.20 14.18
C LEU A 2 85.04 30.02 13.56
N PHE A 3 84.36 29.20 14.38
CA PHE A 3 83.38 28.24 13.88
C PHE A 3 82.02 28.61 14.42
N ASP A 4 81.16 29.02 13.49
CA ASP A 4 79.80 29.38 13.68
C ASP A 4 78.95 28.07 13.80
N LYS A 5 78.20 27.89 14.88
CA LYS A 5 77.24 26.84 15.06
C LYS A 5 75.85 27.36 14.75
N LYS A 6 75.33 27.02 13.59
CA LYS A 6 73.89 27.20 13.26
C LYS A 6 73.09 26.13 13.99
N VAL A 7 72.21 26.55 14.91
CA VAL A 7 71.20 25.77 15.53
C VAL A 7 69.99 25.71 14.58
N ILE A 8 69.68 24.52 14.07
CA ILE A 8 68.47 24.24 13.32
C ILE A 8 67.37 23.81 14.32
N SER A 9 66.41 24.68 14.59
CA SER A 9 65.19 24.36 15.35
C SER A 9 64.25 23.57 14.46
N LEU A 10 64.05 22.28 14.77
CA LEU A 10 63.05 21.41 14.17
C LEU A 10 61.70 21.64 14.91
N ILE A 11 60.78 22.35 14.27
CA ILE A 11 59.38 22.46 14.75
C ILE A 11 58.66 21.21 14.32
N ILE A 12 58.46 20.26 15.23
CA ILE A 12 57.59 19.12 15.05
C ILE A 12 56.16 19.61 15.25
N GLY A 13 55.47 19.87 14.16
CA GLY A 13 54.03 20.13 14.14
C GLY A 13 53.27 18.84 14.43
N SER A 14 52.85 18.65 15.69
CA SER A 14 51.91 17.60 16.05
C SER A 14 50.54 17.92 15.44
N LEU A 15 50.20 17.29 14.31
CA LEU A 15 48.81 17.22 13.82
C LEU A 15 48.00 16.49 14.85
N LEU A 16 47.21 17.21 15.62
CA LEU A 16 46.14 16.64 16.44
C LEU A 16 45.10 16.06 15.49
N TRP A 17 45.10 14.75 15.29
CA TRP A 17 44.03 13.98 14.73
C TRP A 17 42.88 14.01 15.74
N LEU A 18 41.96 14.98 15.61
CA LEU A 18 40.68 14.92 16.29
C LEU A 18 39.89 13.78 15.65
N PRO A 19 39.41 12.79 16.43
CA PRO A 19 38.51 11.80 15.88
C PRO A 19 37.24 12.53 15.43
N GLN A 20 37.04 12.61 14.14
CA GLN A 20 35.72 12.97 13.60
C GLN A 20 34.78 11.85 14.05
N PHE A 21 33.96 12.11 15.06
CA PHE A 21 32.76 11.33 15.31
C PHE A 21 31.87 11.54 14.09
N ALA A 22 32.01 10.67 13.09
CA ALA A 22 31.07 10.55 12.02
C ALA A 22 29.75 10.11 12.66
N PHE A 23 28.84 11.04 12.92
CA PHE A 23 27.45 10.66 13.21
C PHE A 23 27.01 9.80 12.03
N SER A 24 26.76 8.53 12.29
CA SER A 24 26.18 7.65 11.29
C SER A 24 24.87 8.30 10.85
N ALA A 25 24.73 8.57 9.55
CA ALA A 25 23.49 9.10 9.00
C ALA A 25 22.34 8.16 9.38
N GLU A 26 21.20 8.70 9.80
CA GLU A 26 20.06 7.90 10.22
C GLU A 26 18.74 8.48 9.70
N VAL A 27 17.72 7.63 9.58
CA VAL A 27 16.36 8.02 9.29
C VAL A 27 15.41 7.38 10.29
N ASN A 28 14.54 8.19 10.90
CA ASN A 28 13.55 7.76 11.88
C ASN A 28 12.21 7.53 11.18
N ILE A 29 11.74 6.30 11.16
CA ILE A 29 10.60 5.84 10.37
C ILE A 29 9.45 5.45 11.29
N LEU A 30 8.24 5.94 10.99
CA LEU A 30 7.00 5.43 11.53
C LEU A 30 6.35 4.52 10.49
N SER A 31 6.15 3.24 10.79
CA SER A 31 5.60 2.28 9.84
C SER A 31 4.29 1.67 10.33
N GLU A 32 3.28 1.66 9.45
CA GLU A 32 2.06 0.86 9.61
C GLU A 32 2.18 -0.53 8.96
N ARG A 33 3.24 -0.77 8.19
CA ARG A 33 3.53 -2.09 7.65
C ARG A 33 4.05 -2.99 8.76
N GLN A 34 3.75 -4.28 8.64
CA GLN A 34 4.29 -5.28 9.57
C GLN A 34 5.80 -5.42 9.36
N GLU A 35 6.53 -5.61 10.44
CA GLU A 35 7.99 -5.68 10.44
C GLU A 35 8.55 -6.67 9.42
N PHE A 36 8.04 -7.91 9.39
CA PHE A 36 8.50 -8.94 8.47
C PHE A 36 8.31 -8.61 6.98
N LEU A 37 7.43 -7.64 6.65
CA LEU A 37 7.21 -7.14 5.29
C LEU A 37 8.12 -5.96 4.91
N LEU A 38 8.69 -5.27 5.89
CA LEU A 38 9.47 -4.06 5.65
C LEU A 38 10.96 -4.27 5.98
N ARG A 39 11.29 -5.00 7.03
CA ARG A 39 12.68 -5.16 7.48
C ARG A 39 13.66 -5.62 6.38
N PRO A 40 13.31 -6.60 5.51
CA PRO A 40 14.21 -7.00 4.43
C PRO A 40 14.60 -5.86 3.46
N PHE A 41 13.70 -4.89 3.27
CA PHE A 41 13.98 -3.71 2.43
C PHE A 41 14.92 -2.73 3.14
N LEU A 42 14.72 -2.56 4.42
CA LEU A 42 15.55 -1.65 5.22
C LEU A 42 16.95 -2.20 5.43
N ASP A 43 17.11 -3.52 5.56
CA ASP A 43 18.43 -4.15 5.62
C ASP A 43 19.23 -3.86 4.34
N VAL A 44 18.61 -4.02 3.18
CA VAL A 44 19.23 -3.70 1.88
C VAL A 44 19.48 -2.19 1.73
N PHE A 45 18.58 -1.34 2.23
CA PHE A 45 18.78 0.11 2.23
C PHE A 45 19.97 0.52 3.09
N GLU A 46 20.07 -0.01 4.31
CA GLU A 46 21.17 0.25 5.23
C GLU A 46 22.51 -0.19 4.63
N GLU A 47 22.55 -1.39 4.05
CA GLU A 47 23.75 -1.94 3.39
C GLU A 47 24.21 -1.06 2.21
N ASN A 48 23.28 -0.61 1.36
CA ASN A 48 23.63 0.15 0.17
C ASN A 48 23.91 1.63 0.43
N SER A 49 23.29 2.23 1.45
CA SER A 49 23.38 3.67 1.69
C SER A 49 24.28 4.07 2.86
N GLY A 50 24.57 3.15 3.77
CA GLY A 50 25.20 3.43 5.05
C GLY A 50 24.32 4.24 6.02
N ILE A 51 23.01 4.44 5.70
CA ILE A 51 22.05 5.17 6.52
C ILE A 51 21.31 4.18 7.42
N LYS A 52 21.38 4.38 8.73
CA LYS A 52 20.65 3.55 9.69
C LYS A 52 19.15 3.86 9.67
N ALA A 53 18.30 2.83 9.57
CA ALA A 53 16.85 2.95 9.58
C ALA A 53 16.27 2.57 10.96
N ASN A 54 15.91 3.57 11.76
CA ASN A 54 15.26 3.37 13.05
C ASN A 54 13.74 3.32 12.84
N VAL A 55 13.09 2.23 13.19
CA VAL A 55 11.66 2.03 12.87
C VAL A 55 10.82 1.83 14.11
N VAL A 56 9.71 2.57 14.17
CA VAL A 56 8.61 2.32 15.11
C VAL A 56 7.43 1.77 14.33
N TYR A 57 6.97 0.57 14.71
CA TYR A 57 5.84 -0.10 14.07
C TYR A 57 4.54 0.20 14.83
N LEU A 58 3.54 0.79 14.14
CA LEU A 58 2.22 1.07 14.69
C LEU A 58 1.13 0.49 13.78
N LYS A 59 0.14 -0.18 14.40
CA LYS A 59 -1.05 -0.65 13.66
C LYS A 59 -2.10 0.45 13.46
N LYS A 60 -2.17 1.44 14.37
CA LYS A 60 -3.11 2.56 14.40
C LYS A 60 -2.49 3.74 15.14
N GLY A 61 -3.04 4.95 14.93
CA GLY A 61 -2.67 6.13 15.71
C GLY A 61 -1.48 6.91 15.14
N SER A 62 -1.13 6.71 13.88
CA SER A 62 0.00 7.40 13.24
C SER A 62 -0.20 8.91 13.20
N LEU A 63 -1.42 9.38 12.90
CA LEU A 63 -1.78 10.81 12.89
C LEU A 63 -1.60 11.45 14.27
N GLU A 64 -2.14 10.80 15.30
CA GLU A 64 -2.07 11.25 16.69
C GLU A 64 -0.62 11.30 17.18
N ARG A 65 0.18 10.29 16.86
CA ARG A 65 1.59 10.26 17.21
C ARG A 65 2.37 11.40 16.56
N LEU A 66 2.16 11.66 15.28
CA LEU A 66 2.84 12.77 14.58
C LEU A 66 2.45 14.14 15.17
N LYS A 67 1.21 14.29 15.63
CA LYS A 67 0.77 15.52 16.32
C LYS A 67 1.40 15.69 17.70
N GLN A 68 1.51 14.59 18.46
CA GLN A 68 2.01 14.62 19.84
C GLN A 68 3.53 14.71 19.92
N GLN A 69 4.24 14.14 18.95
CA GLN A 69 5.70 14.08 18.94
C GLN A 69 6.27 14.52 17.58
N PRO A 70 6.05 15.78 17.16
CA PRO A 70 6.62 16.31 15.94
C PRO A 70 8.15 16.27 16.03
N GLY A 71 8.81 15.88 14.95
CA GLY A 71 10.28 15.77 14.88
C GLY A 71 10.89 14.51 15.50
N SER A 72 10.07 13.56 15.98
CA SER A 72 10.52 12.21 16.34
C SER A 72 10.51 11.23 15.15
N VAL A 73 9.99 11.65 14.02
CA VAL A 73 9.81 10.84 12.81
C VAL A 73 10.18 11.68 11.59
N ASP A 74 11.04 11.14 10.73
CA ASP A 74 11.46 11.77 9.48
C ASP A 74 10.58 11.31 8.31
N ALA A 75 10.31 10.02 8.23
CA ALA A 75 9.46 9.42 7.21
C ALA A 75 8.35 8.56 7.80
N ILE A 76 7.17 8.58 7.17
CA ILE A 76 6.09 7.65 7.47
C ILE A 76 5.88 6.70 6.30
N LEU A 77 5.64 5.42 6.62
CA LEU A 77 5.28 4.38 5.65
C LEU A 77 3.90 3.82 6.01
N THR A 78 2.89 4.13 5.20
CA THR A 78 1.51 3.71 5.43
C THR A 78 1.13 2.50 4.57
N VAL A 79 0.01 1.86 4.90
CA VAL A 79 -0.52 0.70 4.16
C VAL A 79 -1.77 1.02 3.34
N ASP A 80 -2.22 2.25 3.30
CA ASP A 80 -3.33 2.70 2.45
C ASP A 80 -3.37 4.23 2.25
N ILE A 81 -4.07 4.63 1.19
CA ILE A 81 -4.25 6.01 0.81
C ILE A 81 -5.03 6.84 1.86
N ALA A 82 -5.97 6.23 2.59
CA ALA A 82 -6.81 6.98 3.52
C ALA A 82 -5.98 7.60 4.66
N ASN A 83 -4.96 6.89 5.16
CA ASN A 83 -4.07 7.42 6.18
C ASN A 83 -3.12 8.49 5.63
N LEU A 84 -2.59 8.28 4.41
CA LEU A 84 -1.78 9.32 3.73
C LEU A 84 -2.59 10.60 3.59
N SER A 85 -3.82 10.53 3.04
CA SER A 85 -4.70 11.68 2.86
C SER A 85 -5.08 12.35 4.18
N ALA A 86 -5.35 11.58 5.24
CA ALA A 86 -5.70 12.15 6.55
C ALA A 86 -4.54 12.93 7.18
N ILE A 87 -3.31 12.41 7.09
CA ILE A 87 -2.12 13.06 7.64
C ILE A 87 -1.72 14.26 6.76
N SER A 88 -1.85 14.15 5.43
CA SER A 88 -1.63 15.24 4.48
C SER A 88 -2.60 16.40 4.75
N SER A 89 -3.91 16.12 4.89
CA SER A 89 -4.94 17.12 5.21
C SER A 89 -4.73 17.79 6.57
N ALA A 90 -4.04 17.14 7.50
CA ALA A 90 -3.64 17.73 8.77
C ALA A 90 -2.40 18.65 8.67
N GLY A 91 -1.81 18.82 7.48
CA GLY A 91 -0.64 19.66 7.24
C GLY A 91 0.66 19.14 7.87
N LEU A 92 0.78 17.81 8.05
CA LEU A 92 1.91 17.18 8.74
C LEU A 92 2.99 16.65 7.80
N PHE A 93 2.84 16.84 6.49
CA PHE A 93 3.83 16.48 5.48
C PHE A 93 4.51 17.72 4.87
N GLN A 94 5.65 17.50 4.27
CA GLN A 94 6.34 18.46 3.41
C GLN A 94 6.61 17.83 2.04
N PRO A 95 6.81 18.63 0.98
CA PRO A 95 7.04 18.11 -0.36
C PRO A 95 8.28 17.22 -0.45
N ILE A 96 8.14 16.11 -1.16
CA ILE A 96 9.22 15.21 -1.56
C ILE A 96 9.86 15.82 -2.80
N GLN A 97 11.04 16.42 -2.63
CA GLN A 97 11.79 17.03 -3.72
C GLN A 97 12.79 16.02 -4.27
N SER A 98 12.35 15.17 -5.19
CA SER A 98 13.20 14.15 -5.83
C SER A 98 12.76 13.84 -7.24
N GLN A 99 13.58 14.15 -8.22
CA GLN A 99 13.38 13.75 -9.61
C GLN A 99 13.40 12.22 -9.77
N ILE A 100 14.14 11.50 -8.94
CA ILE A 100 14.18 10.04 -8.96
C ILE A 100 12.81 9.46 -8.60
N VAL A 101 12.17 9.95 -7.53
CA VAL A 101 10.82 9.52 -7.15
C VAL A 101 9.81 9.88 -8.25
N GLU A 102 9.93 11.06 -8.85
CA GLU A 102 9.04 11.51 -9.94
C GLU A 102 9.16 10.65 -11.21
N GLN A 103 10.36 10.23 -11.55
CA GLN A 103 10.61 9.33 -12.68
C GLN A 103 10.15 7.90 -12.41
N ASN A 104 10.29 7.43 -11.18
CA ASN A 104 9.96 6.05 -10.81
C ASN A 104 8.46 5.83 -10.59
N VAL A 105 7.72 6.85 -10.13
CA VAL A 105 6.32 6.72 -9.73
C VAL A 105 5.42 7.57 -10.61
N PRO A 106 4.45 6.99 -11.35
CA PRO A 106 3.51 7.73 -12.18
C PRO A 106 2.70 8.78 -11.40
N ALA A 107 2.29 9.86 -12.06
CA ALA A 107 1.62 11.00 -11.42
C ALA A 107 0.31 10.63 -10.71
N ASN A 108 -0.48 9.68 -11.22
CA ASN A 108 -1.71 9.19 -10.58
C ASN A 108 -1.46 8.41 -9.28
N TYR A 109 -0.20 8.03 -9.01
CA TYR A 109 0.26 7.39 -7.78
C TYR A 109 1.04 8.33 -6.84
N ARG A 110 1.02 9.62 -7.12
CA ARG A 110 1.65 10.65 -6.28
C ARG A 110 0.64 11.73 -5.90
N ASP A 111 0.89 12.38 -4.79
CA ASP A 111 0.16 13.59 -4.42
C ASP A 111 0.46 14.73 -5.42
N PRO A 112 -0.54 15.50 -5.89
CA PRO A 112 -0.31 16.60 -6.82
C PRO A 112 0.65 17.68 -6.31
N ASP A 113 0.66 17.91 -4.99
CA ASP A 113 1.55 18.87 -4.32
C ASP A 113 2.86 18.21 -3.84
N GLY A 114 3.10 16.94 -4.22
CA GLY A 114 4.30 16.18 -3.86
C GLY A 114 4.39 15.75 -2.40
N LEU A 115 3.32 15.83 -1.62
CA LEU A 115 3.33 15.57 -0.18
C LEU A 115 3.50 14.09 0.19
N TRP A 116 3.13 13.18 -0.72
CA TRP A 116 3.33 11.75 -0.56
C TRP A 116 3.53 11.05 -1.91
N THR A 117 4.09 9.85 -1.86
CA THR A 117 4.25 8.96 -3.01
C THR A 117 3.79 7.55 -2.68
N ALA A 118 3.20 6.85 -3.65
CA ALA A 118 2.99 5.41 -3.54
C ALA A 118 4.32 4.66 -3.64
N LEU A 119 4.38 3.51 -2.97
CA LEU A 119 5.53 2.60 -2.98
C LEU A 119 5.15 1.23 -3.53
N THR A 120 3.92 0.78 -3.29
CA THR A 120 3.36 -0.42 -3.90
C THR A 120 1.87 -0.25 -4.15
N ALA A 121 1.32 -1.02 -5.09
CA ALA A 121 -0.09 -1.05 -5.37
C ALA A 121 -0.69 -2.45 -5.20
N ARG A 122 -2.00 -2.50 -5.00
CA ARG A 122 -2.80 -3.72 -4.99
C ARG A 122 -4.18 -3.44 -5.54
N ALA A 123 -4.71 -4.40 -6.28
CA ALA A 123 -6.07 -4.35 -6.75
C ALA A 123 -7.04 -4.87 -5.67
N ARG A 124 -8.19 -4.23 -5.54
CA ARG A 124 -9.34 -4.75 -4.82
C ARG A 124 -10.13 -5.59 -5.81
N VAL A 125 -10.15 -6.89 -5.65
CA VAL A 125 -10.69 -7.85 -6.61
C VAL A 125 -11.89 -8.59 -6.06
N ILE A 126 -12.62 -9.28 -6.94
CA ILE A 126 -13.61 -10.26 -6.55
C ILE A 126 -12.90 -11.62 -6.47
N TYR A 127 -12.91 -12.23 -5.28
CA TYR A 127 -12.62 -13.63 -5.10
C TYR A 127 -13.86 -14.44 -5.43
N TYR A 128 -13.72 -15.54 -6.15
CA TYR A 128 -14.86 -16.38 -6.53
C TYR A 128 -14.54 -17.87 -6.42
N SER A 129 -15.54 -18.68 -6.11
CA SER A 129 -15.43 -20.13 -6.15
C SER A 129 -15.29 -20.60 -7.59
N LYS A 130 -14.22 -21.31 -7.92
CA LYS A 130 -14.00 -21.85 -9.26
C LYS A 130 -15.05 -22.86 -9.68
N ASP A 131 -15.66 -23.54 -8.72
CA ASP A 131 -16.63 -24.61 -8.96
C ASP A 131 -18.08 -24.10 -9.05
N ARG A 132 -18.42 -22.99 -8.36
CA ARG A 132 -19.81 -22.52 -8.20
C ARG A 132 -20.14 -21.21 -8.91
N VAL A 133 -19.13 -20.50 -9.46
CA VAL A 133 -19.29 -19.21 -10.14
C VAL A 133 -18.63 -19.27 -11.50
N LYS A 134 -19.36 -18.90 -12.54
CA LYS A 134 -18.82 -18.69 -13.88
C LYS A 134 -18.26 -17.28 -13.98
N THR A 135 -17.09 -17.12 -14.56
CA THR A 135 -16.46 -15.78 -14.73
C THR A 135 -17.31 -14.84 -15.59
N ALA A 136 -18.18 -15.37 -16.47
CA ALA A 136 -19.12 -14.58 -17.26
C ALA A 136 -20.18 -13.87 -16.42
N ASP A 137 -20.49 -14.38 -15.21
CA ASP A 137 -21.47 -13.79 -14.29
C ASP A 137 -20.83 -12.60 -13.50
N LEU A 138 -19.51 -12.48 -13.52
CA LEU A 138 -18.76 -11.43 -12.84
C LEU A 138 -18.41 -10.33 -13.85
N VAL A 139 -18.83 -9.09 -13.63
CA VAL A 139 -18.54 -7.98 -14.55
C VAL A 139 -17.94 -6.78 -13.83
N THR A 140 -18.62 -6.25 -12.83
CA THR A 140 -18.24 -5.02 -12.12
C THR A 140 -18.44 -5.15 -10.61
N TYR A 141 -17.98 -4.16 -9.83
CA TYR A 141 -18.35 -4.06 -8.41
C TYR A 141 -19.84 -3.79 -8.25
N GLU A 142 -20.41 -3.04 -9.19
CA GLU A 142 -21.81 -2.64 -9.22
C GLU A 142 -22.71 -3.89 -9.29
N ASN A 143 -22.36 -4.87 -10.12
CA ASN A 143 -23.11 -6.12 -10.27
C ASN A 143 -23.16 -7.00 -9.01
N LEU A 144 -22.22 -6.85 -8.06
CA LEU A 144 -22.31 -7.55 -6.78
C LEU A 144 -23.55 -7.16 -5.96
N ALA A 145 -24.22 -6.06 -6.32
CA ALA A 145 -25.49 -5.61 -5.75
C ALA A 145 -26.72 -6.27 -6.41
N ASP A 146 -26.54 -7.01 -7.49
CA ASP A 146 -27.64 -7.65 -8.22
C ASP A 146 -28.23 -8.82 -7.40
N PRO A 147 -29.56 -9.11 -7.54
CA PRO A 147 -30.24 -10.13 -6.76
C PRO A 147 -29.67 -11.55 -6.91
N GLU A 148 -28.96 -11.83 -8.01
CA GLU A 148 -28.33 -13.14 -8.25
C GLU A 148 -27.24 -13.49 -7.24
N PHE A 149 -26.65 -12.48 -6.55
CA PHE A 149 -25.67 -12.66 -5.49
C PHE A 149 -26.30 -12.74 -4.09
N LYS A 150 -27.62 -12.75 -3.96
CA LYS A 150 -28.29 -12.83 -2.66
C LYS A 150 -27.89 -14.08 -1.88
N GLY A 151 -27.36 -13.87 -0.67
CA GLY A 151 -26.87 -14.95 0.19
C GLY A 151 -25.57 -15.61 -0.30
N ARG A 152 -24.86 -15.00 -1.26
CA ARG A 152 -23.65 -15.56 -1.88
C ARG A 152 -22.39 -14.74 -1.66
N LEU A 153 -22.50 -13.52 -1.10
CA LEU A 153 -21.42 -12.60 -0.91
C LEU A 153 -20.86 -12.65 0.52
N CYS A 154 -19.54 -12.71 0.66
CA CYS A 154 -18.85 -12.48 1.93
C CYS A 154 -18.00 -11.21 1.87
N THR A 155 -17.97 -10.46 2.97
CA THR A 155 -17.03 -9.35 3.15
C THR A 155 -16.42 -9.36 4.55
N ARG A 156 -15.27 -8.73 4.69
CA ARG A 156 -14.80 -8.26 5.99
C ARG A 156 -15.57 -7.02 6.39
N SER A 157 -15.42 -6.52 7.63
CA SER A 157 -16.05 -5.29 8.10
C SER A 157 -16.02 -4.18 7.05
N GLY A 158 -17.16 -3.52 6.84
CA GLY A 158 -17.29 -2.36 5.97
C GLY A 158 -16.36 -1.22 6.40
N TYR A 159 -16.17 -1.04 7.71
CA TYR A 159 -15.29 -0.01 8.29
C TYR A 159 -13.80 -0.29 8.14
N HIS A 160 -13.44 -1.47 7.64
CA HIS A 160 -12.04 -1.72 7.36
C HIS A 160 -11.55 -0.83 6.21
N LYS A 161 -10.38 -0.21 6.39
CA LYS A 161 -9.81 0.77 5.46
C LYS A 161 -9.86 0.37 3.97
N TYR A 162 -9.75 -0.93 3.63
CA TYR A 162 -9.82 -1.38 2.23
C TYR A 162 -11.24 -1.31 1.66
N ASN A 163 -12.27 -1.59 2.46
CA ASN A 163 -13.66 -1.43 2.05
C ASN A 163 -14.05 0.05 2.04
N VAL A 164 -13.62 0.83 3.02
CA VAL A 164 -13.82 2.29 3.03
C VAL A 164 -13.22 2.92 1.76
N ALA A 165 -12.01 2.51 1.33
CA ALA A 165 -11.40 3.00 0.10
C ALA A 165 -12.22 2.63 -1.15
N LEU A 166 -12.72 1.39 -1.25
CA LEU A 166 -13.60 1.00 -2.35
C LEU A 166 -14.91 1.79 -2.35
N ILE A 167 -15.56 1.95 -1.18
CA ILE A 167 -16.79 2.74 -1.06
C ILE A 167 -16.52 4.22 -1.43
N SER A 168 -15.39 4.77 -1.01
CA SER A 168 -14.95 6.12 -1.43
C SER A 168 -14.81 6.23 -2.95
N SER A 169 -14.24 5.21 -3.60
CA SER A 169 -14.14 5.13 -5.05
C SER A 169 -15.51 5.04 -5.74
N MET A 170 -16.48 4.32 -5.13
CA MET A 170 -17.86 4.28 -5.63
C MET A 170 -18.57 5.63 -5.51
N ILE A 171 -18.32 6.37 -4.42
CA ILE A 171 -18.84 7.73 -4.24
C ILE A 171 -18.23 8.67 -5.28
N ALA A 172 -16.93 8.61 -5.51
CA ALA A 172 -16.23 9.42 -6.49
C ALA A 172 -16.74 9.19 -7.93
N GLU A 173 -17.10 7.95 -8.26
CA GLU A 173 -17.59 7.59 -9.61
C GLU A 173 -19.06 7.91 -9.79
N HIS A 174 -19.92 7.57 -8.83
CA HIS A 174 -21.37 7.54 -9.01
C HIS A 174 -22.11 8.57 -8.15
N GLY A 175 -21.43 9.26 -7.26
CA GLY A 175 -22.03 10.14 -6.25
C GLY A 175 -22.60 9.35 -5.05
N THR A 176 -22.84 10.09 -3.97
CA THR A 176 -23.22 9.54 -2.66
C THR A 176 -24.52 8.74 -2.68
N SER A 177 -25.55 9.23 -3.41
CA SER A 177 -26.87 8.58 -3.45
C SER A 177 -26.84 7.21 -4.12
N VAL A 178 -26.12 7.07 -5.24
CA VAL A 178 -25.98 5.80 -5.97
C VAL A 178 -25.10 4.83 -5.16
N ALA A 179 -24.00 5.31 -4.60
CA ALA A 179 -23.14 4.52 -3.74
C ALA A 179 -23.87 3.98 -2.50
N LYS A 180 -24.78 4.78 -1.90
CA LYS A 180 -25.64 4.32 -0.78
C LYS A 180 -26.56 3.16 -1.20
N LYS A 181 -27.25 3.29 -2.34
CA LYS A 181 -28.12 2.23 -2.85
C LYS A 181 -27.35 0.95 -3.15
N TRP A 182 -26.18 1.08 -3.80
CA TRP A 182 -25.28 -0.04 -4.04
C TRP A 182 -24.88 -0.73 -2.73
N LEU A 183 -24.45 0.04 -1.73
CA LEU A 183 -24.01 -0.50 -0.44
C LEU A 183 -25.14 -1.21 0.31
N GLN A 184 -26.37 -0.67 0.24
CA GLN A 184 -27.55 -1.31 0.81
C GLN A 184 -27.87 -2.67 0.12
N SER A 185 -27.82 -2.71 -1.21
CA SER A 185 -28.02 -3.94 -1.98
C SER A 185 -26.89 -4.95 -1.72
N LEU A 186 -25.64 -4.47 -1.61
CA LEU A 186 -24.51 -5.30 -1.25
C LEU A 186 -24.71 -5.97 0.13
N LYS A 187 -25.21 -5.21 1.11
CA LYS A 187 -25.58 -5.73 2.43
C LYS A 187 -26.65 -6.82 2.32
N ASN A 188 -27.69 -6.60 1.52
CA ASN A 188 -28.76 -7.56 1.32
C ASN A 188 -28.29 -8.87 0.67
N ASN A 189 -27.16 -8.84 -0.05
CA ASN A 189 -26.56 -10.00 -0.71
C ASN A 189 -25.57 -10.77 0.18
N LEU A 190 -25.30 -10.29 1.39
CA LEU A 190 -24.36 -10.96 2.30
C LEU A 190 -24.89 -12.34 2.71
N ALA A 191 -24.03 -13.36 2.61
CA ALA A 191 -24.28 -14.70 3.10
C ALA A 191 -24.17 -14.80 4.63
N ARG A 192 -23.43 -13.88 5.23
CA ARG A 192 -23.19 -13.80 6.68
C ARG A 192 -22.80 -12.38 7.06
N LYS A 193 -22.87 -12.06 8.34
CA LYS A 193 -22.34 -10.78 8.87
C LYS A 193 -20.88 -10.59 8.47
N PRO A 194 -20.48 -9.36 8.11
CA PRO A 194 -19.08 -9.02 7.81
C PRO A 194 -18.14 -9.41 8.94
N GLN A 195 -17.09 -10.18 8.64
CA GLN A 195 -16.16 -10.66 9.65
C GLN A 195 -14.82 -11.10 9.07
N GLY A 196 -13.82 -11.28 9.93
CA GLY A 196 -12.51 -11.78 9.56
C GLY A 196 -11.67 -10.81 8.73
N ASN A 197 -10.72 -11.36 8.00
CA ASN A 197 -9.84 -10.64 7.07
C ASN A 197 -9.96 -11.23 5.65
N ASP A 198 -9.19 -10.73 4.69
CA ASP A 198 -9.28 -11.18 3.29
C ASP A 198 -8.96 -12.68 3.13
N ARG A 199 -8.03 -13.25 3.93
CA ARG A 199 -7.77 -14.70 3.96
C ARG A 199 -8.98 -15.48 4.49
N GLY A 200 -9.66 -14.92 5.50
CA GLY A 200 -10.91 -15.47 6.04
C GLY A 200 -12.05 -15.49 5.02
N GLN A 201 -12.07 -14.55 4.06
CA GLN A 201 -13.02 -14.58 2.96
C GLN A 201 -12.71 -15.73 1.99
N VAL A 202 -11.44 -15.92 1.62
CA VAL A 202 -11.03 -17.06 0.77
C VAL A 202 -11.36 -18.40 1.44
N LYS A 203 -11.08 -18.53 2.76
CA LYS A 203 -11.46 -19.72 3.54
C LYS A 203 -12.98 -19.95 3.53
N ALA A 204 -13.79 -18.89 3.66
CA ALA A 204 -15.24 -18.98 3.65
C ALA A 204 -15.77 -19.46 2.29
N ILE A 205 -15.21 -19.00 1.19
CA ILE A 205 -15.56 -19.51 -0.15
C ILE A 205 -15.18 -20.99 -0.28
N PHE A 206 -13.98 -21.37 0.14
CA PHE A 206 -13.53 -22.77 0.15
C PHE A 206 -14.46 -23.68 0.94
N GLN A 207 -14.97 -23.19 2.08
CA GLN A 207 -15.91 -23.91 2.95
C GLN A 207 -17.37 -23.85 2.48
N GLY A 208 -17.69 -23.23 1.35
CA GLY A 208 -19.07 -23.12 0.84
C GLY A 208 -19.97 -22.14 1.60
N GLN A 209 -19.41 -21.30 2.48
CA GLN A 209 -20.19 -20.30 3.23
C GLN A 209 -20.65 -19.13 2.36
N CYS A 210 -19.96 -18.87 1.27
CA CYS A 210 -20.31 -17.93 0.22
C CYS A 210 -19.62 -18.32 -1.08
N ASP A 211 -20.00 -17.69 -2.18
CA ASP A 211 -19.46 -18.01 -3.50
C ASP A 211 -18.53 -16.92 -4.02
N VAL A 212 -18.76 -15.69 -3.60
CA VAL A 212 -17.96 -14.52 -3.98
C VAL A 212 -17.58 -13.69 -2.75
N ALA A 213 -16.46 -12.96 -2.84
CA ALA A 213 -16.02 -12.04 -1.79
C ALA A 213 -15.14 -10.93 -2.36
N LEU A 214 -15.01 -9.84 -1.59
CA LEU A 214 -14.07 -8.75 -1.89
C LEU A 214 -12.74 -8.95 -1.16
N GLY A 215 -11.63 -8.87 -1.87
CA GLY A 215 -10.30 -9.02 -1.29
C GLY A 215 -9.18 -8.32 -2.08
N ASN A 216 -8.00 -8.25 -1.49
CA ASN A 216 -6.83 -7.68 -2.14
C ASN A 216 -5.96 -8.79 -2.76
N THR A 217 -5.41 -8.53 -3.93
CA THR A 217 -4.63 -9.49 -4.73
C THR A 217 -3.51 -10.19 -3.98
N TYR A 218 -2.69 -9.46 -3.23
CA TYR A 218 -1.48 -10.01 -2.58
C TYR A 218 -1.77 -11.09 -1.52
N TYR A 219 -2.96 -11.08 -0.90
CA TYR A 219 -3.32 -12.15 0.04
C TYR A 219 -3.39 -13.51 -0.63
N MET A 220 -3.88 -13.57 -1.86
CA MET A 220 -3.92 -14.81 -2.63
C MET A 220 -2.50 -15.35 -2.88
N GLY A 221 -1.56 -14.47 -3.27
CA GLY A 221 -0.16 -14.85 -3.45
C GLY A 221 0.45 -15.44 -2.17
N LYS A 222 0.28 -14.73 -1.06
CA LYS A 222 0.76 -15.19 0.25
C LYS A 222 0.14 -16.50 0.71
N MET A 223 -1.12 -16.77 0.39
CA MET A 223 -1.80 -18.02 0.75
C MET A 223 -1.33 -19.19 -0.11
N LEU A 224 -1.04 -18.96 -1.39
CA LEU A 224 -0.51 -20.00 -2.29
C LEU A 224 0.88 -20.50 -1.86
N GLU A 225 1.69 -19.66 -1.21
CA GLU A 225 2.99 -20.03 -0.67
C GLU A 225 2.89 -20.83 0.64
N ARG A 226 1.78 -20.70 1.37
CA ARG A 226 1.61 -21.32 2.69
C ARG A 226 0.92 -22.67 2.58
N GLU A 227 1.52 -23.71 3.12
CA GLU A 227 0.97 -25.07 3.12
C GLU A 227 -0.41 -25.15 3.74
N ASP A 228 -0.61 -24.52 4.90
CA ASP A 228 -1.87 -24.51 5.67
C ASP A 228 -3.02 -23.74 4.98
N GLN A 229 -2.74 -22.95 3.93
CA GLN A 229 -3.73 -22.11 3.23
C GLN A 229 -3.81 -22.37 1.72
N ARG A 230 -2.87 -23.11 1.17
CA ARG A 230 -2.77 -23.38 -0.27
C ARG A 230 -4.03 -24.00 -0.85
N ALA A 231 -4.63 -24.96 -0.15
CA ALA A 231 -5.85 -25.60 -0.60
C ALA A 231 -7.02 -24.60 -0.75
N TRP A 232 -7.16 -23.65 0.19
CA TRP A 232 -8.20 -22.61 0.10
C TRP A 232 -7.96 -21.71 -1.10
N ALA A 233 -6.71 -21.25 -1.27
CA ALA A 233 -6.32 -20.36 -2.38
C ALA A 233 -6.46 -21.04 -3.75
N ALA A 234 -6.16 -22.35 -3.84
CA ALA A 234 -6.27 -23.11 -5.08
C ALA A 234 -7.72 -23.26 -5.58
N ALA A 235 -8.69 -23.37 -4.67
CA ALA A 235 -10.13 -23.48 -4.99
C ALA A 235 -10.78 -22.14 -5.37
N VAL A 236 -10.09 -21.01 -5.15
CA VAL A 236 -10.66 -19.67 -5.34
C VAL A 236 -9.93 -18.96 -6.49
N GLY A 237 -10.71 -18.35 -7.38
CA GLY A 237 -10.21 -17.51 -8.45
C GLY A 237 -10.16 -16.02 -8.08
N ILE A 238 -9.41 -15.26 -8.84
CA ILE A 238 -9.38 -13.79 -8.82
C ILE A 238 -10.05 -13.28 -10.09
N TYR A 239 -11.01 -12.37 -9.94
CA TYR A 239 -11.61 -11.63 -11.03
C TYR A 239 -11.34 -10.12 -10.84
N PHE A 240 -10.82 -9.47 -11.89
CA PHE A 240 -10.59 -8.02 -11.94
C PHE A 240 -11.85 -7.34 -12.46
N PRO A 241 -12.66 -6.68 -11.62
CA PRO A 241 -13.91 -6.07 -12.08
C PRO A 241 -13.69 -4.80 -12.90
N ASN A 242 -14.74 -4.36 -13.57
CA ASN A 242 -14.81 -3.09 -14.31
C ASN A 242 -13.85 -2.97 -15.52
N GLN A 243 -13.44 -4.09 -16.13
CA GLN A 243 -12.47 -4.06 -17.24
C GLN A 243 -13.01 -3.38 -18.51
N LYS A 244 -14.34 -3.37 -18.72
CA LYS A 244 -14.98 -2.72 -19.87
C LYS A 244 -15.32 -1.24 -19.64
N ASN A 245 -15.15 -0.75 -18.40
CA ASN A 245 -15.42 0.67 -18.06
C ASN A 245 -14.23 1.30 -17.33
N ARG A 246 -14.35 1.78 -16.08
CA ARG A 246 -13.32 2.55 -15.35
C ARG A 246 -12.06 1.76 -14.98
N GLY A 247 -12.11 0.44 -14.95
CA GLY A 247 -11.01 -0.40 -14.47
C GLY A 247 -11.15 -0.77 -13.00
N THR A 248 -10.29 -1.69 -12.56
CA THR A 248 -10.30 -2.20 -11.18
C THR A 248 -9.74 -1.19 -10.21
N HIS A 249 -10.42 -0.97 -9.08
CA HIS A 249 -9.98 -0.08 -8.00
C HIS A 249 -8.63 -0.51 -7.44
N MET A 250 -7.71 0.45 -7.42
CA MET A 250 -6.38 0.31 -6.86
C MET A 250 -6.29 0.99 -5.50
N ASN A 251 -5.47 0.44 -4.62
CA ASN A 251 -5.05 1.08 -3.40
C ASN A 251 -3.53 0.93 -3.25
N VAL A 252 -2.90 1.79 -2.46
CA VAL A 252 -1.44 1.84 -2.36
C VAL A 252 -0.96 1.72 -0.92
N SER A 253 0.24 1.20 -0.76
CA SER A 253 1.09 1.56 0.37
C SER A 253 1.97 2.72 -0.09
N GLY A 254 2.19 3.67 0.76
CA GLY A 254 2.98 4.84 0.37
C GLY A 254 3.82 5.40 1.49
N GLY A 255 4.63 6.38 1.13
CA GLY A 255 5.51 7.08 2.04
C GLY A 255 5.43 8.59 1.89
N ALA A 256 5.75 9.28 2.97
CA ALA A 256 5.81 10.74 3.02
C ALA A 256 6.90 11.19 3.99
N ILE A 257 7.39 12.42 3.80
CA ILE A 257 8.34 13.08 4.70
C ILE A 257 7.53 13.94 5.65
N THR A 258 7.76 13.79 6.96
CA THR A 258 7.04 14.59 7.94
C THR A 258 7.50 16.05 7.90
N LYS A 259 6.60 16.98 8.23
CA LYS A 259 6.90 18.42 8.22
C LYS A 259 8.06 18.80 9.16
N ALA A 260 8.20 18.07 10.25
CA ALA A 260 9.21 18.33 11.28
C ALA A 260 10.42 17.36 11.18
N ALA A 261 10.61 16.70 10.04
CA ALA A 261 11.74 15.79 9.81
C ALA A 261 13.09 16.51 10.04
N LYS A 262 13.93 15.90 10.85
CA LYS A 262 15.30 16.39 11.13
C LYS A 262 16.29 15.84 10.11
N ASN A 263 16.07 14.61 9.64
CA ASN A 263 16.90 13.90 8.68
C ASN A 263 16.20 13.83 7.32
N LYS A 264 15.84 15.02 6.76
CA LYS A 264 15.06 15.11 5.51
C LYS A 264 15.80 14.47 4.32
N ALA A 265 17.10 14.68 4.21
CA ALA A 265 17.90 14.14 3.10
C ALA A 265 17.92 12.61 3.11
N GLU A 266 18.04 12.00 4.28
CA GLU A 266 18.02 10.57 4.50
C GLU A 266 16.61 9.99 4.23
N ALA A 267 15.56 10.72 4.61
CA ALA A 267 14.19 10.35 4.29
C ALA A 267 13.90 10.38 2.78
N VAL A 268 14.46 11.36 2.04
CA VAL A 268 14.39 11.38 0.57
C VAL A 268 15.09 10.17 -0.02
N LYS A 269 16.32 9.86 0.39
CA LYS A 269 17.07 8.69 -0.07
C LYS A 269 16.34 7.37 0.20
N LEU A 270 15.67 7.27 1.34
CA LEU A 270 14.82 6.11 1.64
C LEU A 270 13.68 5.97 0.62
N LEU A 271 12.96 7.04 0.30
CA LEU A 271 11.86 7.01 -0.67
C LEU A 271 12.37 6.76 -2.10
N GLU A 272 13.53 7.28 -2.46
CA GLU A 272 14.21 6.99 -3.73
C GLU A 272 14.54 5.50 -3.84
N PHE A 273 15.13 4.91 -2.80
CA PHE A 273 15.41 3.48 -2.74
C PHE A 273 14.13 2.65 -2.85
N LEU A 274 13.10 2.96 -2.04
CA LEU A 274 11.86 2.20 -2.02
C LEU A 274 11.06 2.32 -3.34
N SER A 275 11.23 3.38 -4.10
CA SER A 275 10.67 3.54 -5.45
C SER A 275 11.58 3.01 -6.57
N GLY A 276 12.82 2.66 -6.26
CA GLY A 276 13.83 2.19 -7.21
C GLY A 276 13.64 0.73 -7.64
N ASP A 277 14.37 0.30 -8.68
CA ASP A 277 14.21 -1.02 -9.31
C ASP A 277 14.31 -2.18 -8.35
N LEU A 278 15.32 -2.19 -7.49
CA LEU A 278 15.56 -3.29 -6.55
C LEU A 278 14.41 -3.46 -5.56
N ALA A 279 14.00 -2.37 -4.89
CA ALA A 279 12.90 -2.45 -3.93
C ALA A 279 11.57 -2.77 -4.63
N GLN A 280 11.31 -2.22 -5.81
CA GLN A 280 10.10 -2.51 -6.58
C GLN A 280 10.06 -3.97 -7.05
N TYR A 281 11.20 -4.54 -7.44
CA TYR A 281 11.33 -5.97 -7.71
C TYR A 281 11.06 -6.82 -6.46
N MET A 282 11.61 -6.43 -5.30
CA MET A 282 11.36 -7.13 -4.03
C MET A 282 9.87 -7.08 -3.66
N TYR A 283 9.18 -5.94 -3.80
CA TYR A 283 7.73 -5.83 -3.57
C TYR A 283 6.94 -6.79 -4.47
N ALA A 284 7.30 -6.87 -5.75
CA ALA A 284 6.63 -7.73 -6.71
C ALA A 284 6.87 -9.23 -6.42
N GLN A 285 8.11 -9.63 -6.16
CA GLN A 285 8.47 -11.04 -6.03
C GLN A 285 8.18 -11.61 -4.65
N VAL A 286 8.49 -10.85 -3.58
CA VAL A 286 8.36 -11.34 -2.20
C VAL A 286 6.97 -11.10 -1.64
N ASN A 287 6.38 -9.91 -1.90
CA ASN A 287 5.09 -9.55 -1.33
C ASN A 287 3.90 -9.78 -2.25
N HIS A 288 4.10 -10.15 -3.53
CA HIS A 288 3.07 -10.30 -4.56
C HIS A 288 2.20 -9.03 -4.71
N GLU A 289 2.80 -7.87 -4.45
CA GLU A 289 2.19 -6.56 -4.68
C GLU A 289 2.51 -6.09 -6.10
N TYR A 290 1.69 -5.21 -6.64
CA TYR A 290 1.98 -4.57 -7.93
C TYR A 290 3.01 -3.47 -7.72
N PRO A 291 4.14 -3.48 -8.44
CA PRO A 291 5.09 -2.37 -8.41
C PRO A 291 4.43 -1.11 -8.99
N VAL A 292 4.79 0.04 -8.46
CA VAL A 292 4.35 1.34 -9.01
C VAL A 292 5.26 1.80 -10.13
N LYS A 293 6.51 1.35 -10.14
CA LYS A 293 7.46 1.63 -11.22
C LYS A 293 7.16 0.77 -12.44
N SER A 294 7.08 1.39 -13.60
CA SER A 294 6.86 0.72 -14.87
C SER A 294 8.04 -0.21 -15.24
N GLY A 295 7.74 -1.32 -15.93
CA GLY A 295 8.77 -2.26 -16.42
C GLY A 295 9.24 -3.30 -15.41
N VAL A 296 8.86 -3.20 -14.14
CA VAL A 296 9.21 -4.20 -13.13
C VAL A 296 8.34 -5.45 -13.29
N PRO A 297 8.94 -6.65 -13.44
CA PRO A 297 8.18 -7.88 -13.67
C PRO A 297 7.41 -8.33 -12.43
N PHE A 298 6.18 -8.80 -12.64
CA PHE A 298 5.37 -9.42 -11.59
C PHE A 298 5.89 -10.82 -11.25
N SER A 299 5.63 -11.28 -10.02
CA SER A 299 5.92 -12.67 -9.66
C SER A 299 5.10 -13.64 -10.52
N GLY A 300 5.57 -14.87 -10.70
CA GLY A 300 4.85 -15.91 -11.44
C GLY A 300 3.44 -16.15 -10.90
N ILE A 301 3.25 -16.02 -9.58
CA ILE A 301 1.94 -16.11 -8.93
C ILE A 301 1.03 -14.96 -9.40
N VAL A 302 1.49 -13.72 -9.36
CA VAL A 302 0.69 -12.56 -9.83
C VAL A 302 0.38 -12.67 -11.31
N GLN A 303 1.31 -13.20 -12.13
CA GLN A 303 1.07 -13.44 -13.56
C GLN A 303 -0.04 -14.47 -13.83
N SER A 304 -0.35 -15.35 -12.89
CA SER A 304 -1.45 -16.31 -13.01
C SER A 304 -2.82 -15.73 -12.66
N PHE A 305 -2.89 -14.56 -12.03
CA PHE A 305 -4.15 -13.95 -11.62
C PHE A 305 -5.00 -13.52 -12.82
N GLY A 306 -6.28 -13.88 -12.78
CA GLY A 306 -7.22 -13.54 -13.86
C GLY A 306 -6.95 -14.27 -15.19
N SER A 307 -6.19 -15.37 -15.18
CA SER A 307 -5.79 -16.09 -16.41
C SER A 307 -6.97 -16.62 -17.26
N THR A 308 -8.15 -16.77 -16.65
CA THR A 308 -9.39 -17.19 -17.35
C THR A 308 -10.31 -16.01 -17.72
N GLN A 309 -9.90 -14.78 -17.40
CA GLN A 309 -10.70 -13.58 -17.65
C GLN A 309 -10.26 -12.92 -18.95
N GLU A 310 -11.26 -12.62 -19.81
CA GLU A 310 -11.04 -11.86 -21.04
C GLU A 310 -10.43 -10.48 -20.74
N GLY A 311 -9.43 -10.08 -21.52
CA GLY A 311 -8.73 -8.79 -21.37
C GLY A 311 -7.67 -8.76 -20.27
N VAL A 312 -7.50 -9.84 -19.50
CA VAL A 312 -6.44 -9.97 -18.50
C VAL A 312 -5.37 -10.93 -18.99
N LYS A 313 -4.12 -10.47 -19.04
CA LYS A 313 -2.98 -11.27 -19.53
C LYS A 313 -1.78 -11.13 -18.60
N LYS A 314 -1.28 -12.24 -18.09
CA LYS A 314 -0.12 -12.27 -17.17
C LYS A 314 -0.26 -11.31 -15.98
N GLY A 315 -1.45 -11.27 -15.36
CA GLY A 315 -1.73 -10.37 -14.24
C GLY A 315 -1.87 -8.89 -14.60
N VAL A 316 -1.76 -8.54 -15.89
CA VAL A 316 -1.99 -7.17 -16.39
C VAL A 316 -3.48 -7.00 -16.68
N PHE A 317 -4.07 -5.93 -16.15
CA PHE A 317 -5.48 -5.59 -16.25
C PHE A 317 -5.65 -4.07 -16.33
N LYS A 318 -6.85 -3.62 -16.73
CA LYS A 318 -7.19 -2.19 -16.71
C LYS A 318 -7.38 -1.72 -15.27
N GLN A 319 -6.51 -0.80 -14.84
CA GLN A 319 -6.57 -0.16 -13.52
C GLN A 319 -7.41 1.10 -13.60
N ASP A 320 -8.15 1.39 -12.54
CA ASP A 320 -8.82 2.68 -12.36
C ASP A 320 -7.75 3.79 -12.29
N GLN A 321 -7.85 4.77 -13.17
CA GLN A 321 -6.87 5.85 -13.33
C GLN A 321 -7.20 7.09 -12.49
N ARG A 322 -8.30 7.06 -11.71
CA ARG A 322 -8.67 8.16 -10.84
C ARG A 322 -7.57 8.43 -9.81
N ASN A 323 -7.26 9.71 -9.60
CA ASN A 323 -6.23 10.08 -8.64
C ASN A 323 -6.63 9.62 -7.23
N LEU A 324 -5.70 8.97 -6.54
CA LEU A 324 -5.94 8.41 -5.21
C LEU A 324 -6.18 9.48 -4.14
N SER A 325 -5.61 10.69 -4.29
CA SER A 325 -5.90 11.82 -3.40
C SER A 325 -7.38 12.19 -3.45
N GLU A 326 -7.98 12.23 -4.65
CA GLU A 326 -9.42 12.49 -4.84
C GLU A 326 -10.27 11.45 -4.11
N ILE A 327 -9.95 10.16 -4.29
CA ILE A 327 -10.65 9.07 -3.59
C ILE A 327 -10.57 9.25 -2.07
N GLY A 328 -9.41 9.66 -1.56
CA GLY A 328 -9.19 9.91 -0.14
C GLY A 328 -10.13 10.96 0.48
N THR A 329 -10.56 11.96 -0.31
CA THR A 329 -11.48 13.03 0.17
C THR A 329 -12.86 12.50 0.57
N PHE A 330 -13.33 11.40 -0.04
CA PHE A 330 -14.64 10.80 0.24
C PHE A 330 -14.67 9.85 1.44
N ARG A 331 -13.54 9.65 2.13
CA ARG A 331 -13.43 8.71 3.26
C ARG A 331 -14.48 8.95 4.35
N LYS A 332 -14.70 10.22 4.74
CA LYS A 332 -15.68 10.58 5.78
C LYS A 332 -17.10 10.21 5.35
N GLN A 333 -17.45 10.52 4.11
CA GLN A 333 -18.76 10.17 3.53
C GLN A 333 -18.95 8.65 3.43
N ALA A 334 -17.91 7.90 3.06
CA ALA A 334 -17.98 6.43 3.01
C ALA A 334 -18.29 5.82 4.38
N ILE A 335 -17.68 6.33 5.46
CA ILE A 335 -17.97 5.90 6.83
C ILE A 335 -19.41 6.26 7.20
N GLN A 336 -19.87 7.48 6.88
CA GLN A 336 -21.25 7.89 7.12
C GLN A 336 -22.26 6.98 6.42
N LEU A 337 -22.02 6.59 5.16
CA LEU A 337 -22.89 5.65 4.45
C LEU A 337 -22.93 4.27 5.12
N LEU A 338 -21.81 3.78 5.65
CA LEU A 338 -21.76 2.52 6.40
C LEU A 338 -22.64 2.56 7.67
N ASP A 339 -22.61 3.70 8.37
CA ASP A 339 -23.48 3.94 9.54
C ASP A 339 -24.95 3.98 9.13
N GLU A 340 -25.31 4.73 8.08
CA GLU A 340 -26.68 4.90 7.58
C GLU A 340 -27.30 3.56 7.11
N VAL A 341 -26.53 2.69 6.48
CA VAL A 341 -27.01 1.36 6.05
C VAL A 341 -26.83 0.29 7.12
N ASN A 342 -26.18 0.62 8.25
CA ASN A 342 -25.87 -0.32 9.32
C ASN A 342 -25.19 -1.60 8.80
N TYR A 343 -24.09 -1.42 8.03
CA TYR A 343 -23.54 -2.46 7.15
C TYR A 343 -23.05 -3.72 7.89
N ASP A 344 -22.42 -3.57 9.04
CA ASP A 344 -21.79 -4.68 9.76
C ASP A 344 -22.77 -5.44 10.72
N ASN A 345 -24.07 -5.05 10.76
CA ASN A 345 -25.06 -5.63 11.66
C ASN A 345 -26.11 -6.49 10.97
#